data_0f8c22db2397acb7819d306f328e4612
#
_entry.id   0f8c22db2397acb7819d306f328e4612
#
_cell.length_a   1.000
_cell.length_b   1.000
_cell.length_c   1.000
_cell.angle_alpha   90.00
_cell.angle_beta   90.00
_cell.angle_gamma   90.00
#
_symmetry.space_group_name_H-M   'P 1'
#
loop_
_entity.id
_entity.type
_entity.pdbx_description
1 polymer ?
#
loop_
_entity_poly.entity_id
_entity_poly.type
_entity_poly.pdbx_seq_one_letter_code
_entity_poly.pdbx_strand_id
1 'polypeptide(L)'
;MDSDDDSSMHDAPFIEEEEEEEEEEDWFDGYLQSVRENNPLSKTLSLNGQYHERVQNMVDGDWEELGFDITNNTHMESLDLYDGALNDHKMKSFFRRLTWSSSVKNLSLKDNRLSVDGVRSMVPFLQNTNNLESLNLDDNNMKSKGFTCLVRSLRGSHIERLYCNSNGINSIDIDNTQFPKHLTYLSLSRNSISADGCRGLVRLLQGGGATLSMLRLSHNKINDEGVKILADALQSNTSLKTLDLKENDISDQGDLSLLKLVNGISSIEATLQSNHTLRYVGLGGVLDPVSEIHIKIDVATRINRNRHQREAGREKVIQTQLHSETRAALCRLQGDNHSVFNEIDPLHLPEVFALIARHHGHGELYDALSSSMMILFSTVNVKKCIQKERDYHAAKVAEHRSKAEQLDAKLASMAEAVEGNERNNDIVNRSNKRRRKWWWRLLDGV
;
A
#
# COMPACT_ATOMS: atom_id res chain seq x y z
N MET A 1 -66.63 -43.96 33.58
CA MET A 1 -66.92 -43.03 32.49
C MET A 1 -65.63 -42.33 32.22
N ASP A 2 -64.75 -43.00 31.53
CA ASP A 2 -64.50 -42.99 30.05
C ASP A 2 -64.07 -41.59 29.62
N SER A 3 -62.93 -41.40 29.13
CA SER A 3 -62.38 -41.99 27.93
C SER A 3 -60.86 -41.70 27.82
N ASP A 4 -60.17 -42.70 27.38
CA ASP A 4 -58.85 -42.70 26.82
C ASP A 4 -58.73 -41.67 25.69
N ASP A 5 -57.57 -41.02 25.56
CA ASP A 5 -57.09 -40.62 24.25
C ASP A 5 -55.54 -40.76 24.20
N ASP A 6 -55.20 -41.84 23.56
CA ASP A 6 -53.88 -42.26 23.15
C ASP A 6 -53.50 -41.42 21.93
N SER A 7 -52.53 -40.53 22.05
CA SER A 7 -51.93 -39.88 20.93
C SER A 7 -50.47 -40.34 20.79
N SER A 8 -50.29 -41.41 20.04
CA SER A 8 -49.02 -41.82 19.47
C SER A 8 -48.28 -40.66 18.79
N MET A 9 -47.18 -40.21 19.40
CA MET A 9 -46.15 -39.46 18.66
C MET A 9 -45.52 -40.42 17.65
N HIS A 10 -45.78 -40.14 16.39
CA HIS A 10 -45.04 -40.72 15.28
C HIS A 10 -43.61 -40.16 15.35
N ASP A 11 -42.66 -41.03 15.56
CA ASP A 11 -41.27 -40.82 15.23
C ASP A 11 -41.18 -40.49 13.72
N ALA A 12 -40.82 -39.28 13.39
CA ALA A 12 -40.40 -38.90 12.04
C ALA A 12 -39.01 -39.51 11.79
N PRO A 13 -38.74 -40.08 10.67
CA PRO A 13 -37.49 -40.77 10.44
C PRO A 13 -36.33 -39.81 10.27
N PHE A 14 -35.21 -40.15 10.89
CA PHE A 14 -33.87 -39.58 10.73
C PHE A 14 -33.31 -39.83 9.30
N ILE A 15 -33.97 -39.39 8.26
CA ILE A 15 -33.53 -39.64 6.86
C ILE A 15 -32.91 -38.37 6.25
N GLU A 16 -33.22 -37.19 6.77
CA GLU A 16 -32.74 -35.96 6.12
C GLU A 16 -31.25 -35.70 6.40
N GLU A 17 -30.68 -36.09 7.54
CA GLU A 17 -29.26 -35.87 7.87
C GLU A 17 -28.32 -36.80 7.07
N GLU A 18 -28.73 -38.05 6.81
CA GLU A 18 -27.90 -39.01 6.04
C GLU A 18 -27.87 -38.67 4.52
N GLU A 19 -28.94 -38.09 3.96
CA GLU A 19 -28.98 -37.67 2.55
C GLU A 19 -28.14 -36.41 2.32
N GLU A 20 -28.12 -35.48 3.26
CA GLU A 20 -27.26 -34.28 3.18
C GLU A 20 -25.76 -34.64 3.30
N GLU A 21 -25.40 -35.61 4.16
CA GLU A 21 -24.01 -36.08 4.29
C GLU A 21 -23.53 -36.84 3.04
N GLU A 22 -24.38 -37.65 2.41
CA GLU A 22 -24.02 -38.36 1.15
C GLU A 22 -23.87 -37.37 -0.03
N GLU A 23 -24.69 -36.33 -0.13
CA GLU A 23 -24.58 -35.32 -1.17
C GLU A 23 -23.31 -34.44 -0.99
N GLU A 24 -22.91 -34.13 0.25
CA GLU A 24 -21.65 -33.38 0.55
C GLU A 24 -20.41 -34.23 0.26
N GLU A 25 -20.43 -35.55 0.54
CA GLU A 25 -19.32 -36.46 0.22
C GLU A 25 -19.10 -36.60 -1.29
N ASP A 26 -20.15 -36.75 -2.06
CA ASP A 26 -20.07 -36.92 -3.51
C ASP A 26 -19.57 -35.64 -4.19
N TRP A 27 -19.98 -34.48 -3.69
CA TRP A 27 -19.49 -33.20 -4.16
C TRP A 27 -17.97 -33.00 -3.90
N PHE A 28 -17.49 -33.34 -2.70
CA PHE A 28 -16.10 -33.19 -2.31
C PHE A 28 -15.15 -34.08 -3.15
N ASP A 29 -15.48 -35.35 -3.29
CA ASP A 29 -14.70 -36.29 -4.08
C ASP A 29 -14.72 -35.93 -5.57
N GLY A 30 -15.87 -35.50 -6.09
CA GLY A 30 -15.98 -34.96 -7.46
C GLY A 30 -15.14 -33.74 -7.69
N TYR A 31 -15.03 -32.88 -6.69
CA TYR A 31 -14.20 -31.68 -6.76
C TYR A 31 -12.70 -32.00 -6.75
N LEU A 32 -12.23 -32.86 -5.85
CA LEU A 32 -10.84 -33.34 -5.87
C LEU A 32 -10.50 -34.07 -7.16
N GLN A 33 -11.44 -34.87 -7.69
CA GLN A 33 -11.28 -35.54 -8.98
C GLN A 33 -11.09 -34.54 -10.12
N SER A 34 -11.83 -33.41 -10.11
CA SER A 34 -11.70 -32.37 -11.13
C SER A 34 -10.31 -31.67 -11.06
N VAL A 35 -9.73 -31.54 -9.88
CA VAL A 35 -8.35 -31.04 -9.69
C VAL A 35 -7.34 -32.04 -10.27
N ARG A 36 -7.51 -33.34 -9.97
CA ARG A 36 -6.68 -34.44 -10.47
C ARG A 36 -6.71 -34.54 -12.00
N GLU A 37 -7.88 -34.40 -12.59
CA GLU A 37 -8.08 -34.41 -14.04
C GLU A 37 -7.61 -33.15 -14.76
N ASN A 38 -7.06 -32.19 -14.03
CA ASN A 38 -6.63 -30.90 -14.56
C ASN A 38 -7.75 -30.17 -15.33
N ASN A 39 -8.97 -30.19 -14.77
CA ASN A 39 -10.12 -29.56 -15.41
C ASN A 39 -9.93 -28.03 -15.49
N PRO A 40 -10.06 -27.42 -16.69
CA PRO A 40 -9.89 -25.97 -16.85
C PRO A 40 -10.86 -25.10 -16.06
N LEU A 41 -11.96 -25.65 -15.56
CA LEU A 41 -12.93 -24.95 -14.73
C LEU A 41 -12.53 -24.96 -13.24
N SER A 42 -11.64 -25.87 -12.82
CA SER A 42 -11.16 -25.99 -11.42
C SER A 42 -10.04 -24.97 -11.12
N LYS A 43 -10.41 -23.70 -11.09
CA LYS A 43 -9.44 -22.60 -10.84
C LYS A 43 -9.17 -22.31 -9.37
N THR A 44 -10.06 -22.73 -8.49
CA THR A 44 -9.98 -22.47 -7.06
C THR A 44 -10.24 -23.77 -6.31
N LEU A 45 -9.41 -24.09 -5.33
CA LEU A 45 -9.66 -25.15 -4.35
C LEU A 45 -9.76 -24.49 -2.97
N SER A 46 -10.90 -24.69 -2.30
CA SER A 46 -11.14 -24.18 -0.95
C SER A 46 -11.52 -25.34 -0.03
N LEU A 47 -10.68 -25.62 0.97
CA LEU A 47 -10.88 -26.66 1.97
C LEU A 47 -10.89 -26.05 3.37
N ASN A 48 -12.02 -26.20 4.07
CA ASN A 48 -12.19 -25.77 5.45
C ASN A 48 -12.10 -26.97 6.38
N GLY A 49 -11.17 -26.96 7.34
CA GLY A 49 -10.98 -28.06 8.27
C GLY A 49 -12.05 -28.17 9.37
N GLN A 50 -12.85 -27.12 9.64
CA GLN A 50 -13.93 -27.18 10.62
C GLN A 50 -15.23 -27.75 10.07
N TYR A 51 -15.61 -27.35 8.87
CA TYR A 51 -16.91 -27.63 8.29
C TYR A 51 -16.94 -28.89 7.41
N HIS A 52 -15.77 -29.41 7.02
CA HIS A 52 -15.68 -30.61 6.19
C HIS A 52 -15.05 -31.77 6.98
N GLU A 53 -15.85 -32.65 7.49
CA GLU A 53 -15.41 -33.86 8.22
C GLU A 53 -14.39 -34.65 7.40
N ARG A 54 -14.59 -34.73 6.11
CA ARG A 54 -13.67 -35.39 5.15
C ARG A 54 -12.25 -34.78 5.23
N VAL A 55 -12.11 -33.44 5.30
CA VAL A 55 -10.80 -32.76 5.41
C VAL A 55 -10.13 -33.07 6.75
N GLN A 56 -10.91 -33.19 7.83
CA GLN A 56 -10.37 -33.58 9.14
C GLN A 56 -9.80 -35.00 9.11
N ASN A 57 -10.46 -35.89 8.39
CA ASN A 57 -10.10 -37.31 8.29
C ASN A 57 -9.01 -37.61 7.26
N MET A 58 -8.59 -36.62 6.43
CA MET A 58 -7.48 -36.77 5.49
C MET A 58 -6.20 -37.18 6.22
N VAL A 59 -5.64 -38.31 5.81
CA VAL A 59 -4.35 -38.80 6.31
C VAL A 59 -3.19 -38.27 5.49
N ASP A 60 -1.96 -38.54 5.92
CA ASP A 60 -0.75 -38.01 5.26
C ASP A 60 -0.67 -38.35 3.77
N GLY A 61 -1.14 -39.56 3.39
CA GLY A 61 -1.18 -39.98 2.00
C GLY A 61 -2.09 -39.11 1.12
N ASP A 62 -3.26 -38.76 1.63
CA ASP A 62 -4.22 -37.89 0.92
C ASP A 62 -3.65 -36.52 0.69
N TRP A 63 -2.96 -35.96 1.70
CA TRP A 63 -2.28 -34.66 1.57
C TRP A 63 -1.09 -34.72 0.59
N GLU A 64 -0.35 -35.83 0.54
CA GLU A 64 0.71 -36.03 -0.46
C GLU A 64 0.12 -36.15 -1.88
N GLU A 65 -0.97 -36.88 -2.03
CA GLU A 65 -1.65 -37.02 -3.31
C GLU A 65 -2.21 -35.71 -3.80
N LEU A 66 -2.90 -34.94 -2.95
CA LEU A 66 -3.39 -33.61 -3.28
C LEU A 66 -2.26 -32.66 -3.67
N GLY A 67 -1.12 -32.70 -2.94
CA GLY A 67 0.05 -31.91 -3.29
C GLY A 67 0.64 -32.27 -4.66
N PHE A 68 0.59 -33.54 -5.04
CA PHE A 68 1.00 -34.01 -6.36
C PHE A 68 0.03 -33.55 -7.45
N ASP A 69 -1.27 -33.67 -7.21
CA ASP A 69 -2.31 -33.26 -8.16
C ASP A 69 -2.22 -31.77 -8.46
N ILE A 70 -2.02 -30.93 -7.44
CA ILE A 70 -1.84 -29.47 -7.61
C ILE A 70 -0.54 -29.14 -8.36
N THR A 71 0.54 -29.89 -8.12
CA THR A 71 1.82 -29.70 -8.85
C THR A 71 1.61 -29.92 -10.35
N ASN A 72 0.78 -30.89 -10.74
CA ASN A 72 0.50 -31.22 -12.14
C ASN A 72 -0.66 -30.41 -12.74
N ASN A 73 -1.41 -29.68 -11.91
CA ASN A 73 -2.52 -28.87 -12.37
C ASN A 73 -2.03 -27.54 -12.94
N THR A 74 -2.46 -27.21 -14.17
CA THR A 74 -2.05 -26.00 -14.90
C THR A 74 -3.10 -24.89 -14.88
N HIS A 75 -4.26 -25.13 -14.27
CA HIS A 75 -5.40 -24.22 -14.25
C HIS A 75 -5.71 -23.65 -12.85
N MET A 76 -5.22 -24.30 -11.78
CA MET A 76 -5.44 -23.89 -10.39
C MET A 76 -4.77 -22.54 -10.11
N GLU A 77 -5.57 -21.49 -9.91
CA GLU A 77 -5.07 -20.14 -9.63
C GLU A 77 -5.10 -19.78 -8.13
N SER A 78 -6.03 -20.36 -7.37
CA SER A 78 -6.22 -20.07 -5.95
C SER A 78 -6.36 -21.34 -5.13
N LEU A 79 -5.59 -21.42 -4.05
CA LEU A 79 -5.61 -22.52 -3.10
C LEU A 79 -5.86 -21.93 -1.70
N ASP A 80 -6.99 -22.32 -1.11
CA ASP A 80 -7.42 -21.83 0.21
C ASP A 80 -7.66 -23.02 1.15
N LEU A 81 -6.68 -23.27 2.03
CA LEU A 81 -6.68 -24.36 3.00
C LEU A 81 -6.67 -23.76 4.40
N TYR A 82 -7.81 -23.67 5.06
CA TYR A 82 -7.96 -22.87 6.26
C TYR A 82 -8.70 -23.60 7.40
N ASP A 83 -8.71 -22.97 8.57
CA ASP A 83 -9.48 -23.35 9.73
C ASP A 83 -9.16 -24.76 10.26
N GLY A 84 -7.85 -25.01 10.51
CA GLY A 84 -7.38 -26.27 11.08
C GLY A 84 -7.20 -27.42 10.10
N ALA A 85 -7.37 -27.20 8.78
CA ALA A 85 -7.15 -28.22 7.75
C ALA A 85 -5.72 -28.81 7.82
N LEU A 86 -4.72 -27.97 8.06
CA LEU A 86 -3.31 -28.34 8.09
C LEU A 86 -2.64 -27.98 9.42
N ASN A 87 -1.94 -28.95 10.01
CA ASN A 87 -0.94 -28.73 11.05
C ASN A 87 0.48 -28.91 10.47
N ASP A 88 1.53 -28.71 11.28
CA ASP A 88 2.93 -28.84 10.79
C ASP A 88 3.22 -30.21 10.16
N HIS A 89 2.58 -31.28 10.64
CA HIS A 89 2.79 -32.64 10.13
C HIS A 89 2.11 -32.80 8.77
N LYS A 90 0.84 -32.46 8.65
CA LYS A 90 0.10 -32.47 7.39
C LYS A 90 0.74 -31.53 6.35
N MET A 91 1.24 -30.35 6.80
CA MET A 91 2.03 -29.43 5.95
C MET A 91 3.25 -30.08 5.35
N LYS A 92 3.98 -30.86 6.16
CA LYS A 92 5.16 -31.59 5.68
C LYS A 92 4.79 -32.63 4.63
N SER A 93 3.69 -33.36 4.82
CA SER A 93 3.20 -34.34 3.86
C SER A 93 2.73 -33.66 2.57
N PHE A 94 1.95 -32.60 2.67
CA PHE A 94 1.45 -31.83 1.53
C PHE A 94 2.58 -31.22 0.70
N PHE A 95 3.49 -30.45 1.31
CA PHE A 95 4.60 -29.80 0.61
C PHE A 95 5.77 -30.72 0.25
N ARG A 96 5.73 -32.00 0.65
CA ARG A 96 6.66 -33.01 0.13
C ARG A 96 6.45 -33.21 -1.37
N ARG A 97 5.21 -33.14 -1.84
CA ARG A 97 4.83 -33.35 -3.24
C ARG A 97 4.51 -32.05 -3.96
N LEU A 98 3.95 -31.05 -3.27
CA LEU A 98 3.74 -29.70 -3.80
C LEU A 98 5.04 -28.91 -3.69
N THR A 99 5.96 -29.10 -4.63
CA THR A 99 7.27 -28.43 -4.62
C THR A 99 7.36 -27.23 -5.55
N TRP A 100 6.39 -27.06 -6.45
CA TRP A 100 6.23 -25.93 -7.36
C TRP A 100 4.84 -25.93 -7.97
N SER A 101 4.43 -24.80 -8.55
CA SER A 101 3.24 -24.73 -9.40
C SER A 101 3.45 -23.70 -10.51
N SER A 102 2.91 -24.00 -11.70
CA SER A 102 2.93 -23.08 -12.85
C SER A 102 1.73 -22.12 -12.87
N SER A 103 0.69 -22.38 -12.09
CA SER A 103 -0.60 -21.70 -12.19
C SER A 103 -1.04 -21.00 -10.90
N VAL A 104 -0.63 -21.49 -9.72
CA VAL A 104 -1.06 -20.94 -8.44
C VAL A 104 -0.53 -19.54 -8.23
N LYS A 105 -1.47 -18.58 -8.08
CA LYS A 105 -1.22 -17.15 -7.81
C LYS A 105 -1.52 -16.78 -6.37
N ASN A 106 -2.53 -17.42 -5.76
CA ASN A 106 -2.98 -17.13 -4.41
C ASN A 106 -2.91 -18.40 -3.57
N LEU A 107 -2.23 -18.31 -2.44
CA LEU A 107 -2.19 -19.39 -1.43
C LEU A 107 -2.63 -18.81 -0.09
N SER A 108 -3.69 -19.37 0.47
CA SER A 108 -4.16 -19.08 1.83
C SER A 108 -4.02 -20.32 2.69
N LEU A 109 -3.33 -20.16 3.80
CA LEU A 109 -3.14 -21.16 4.86
C LEU A 109 -3.55 -20.56 6.21
N LYS A 110 -4.57 -19.71 6.18
CA LYS A 110 -5.06 -19.00 7.35
C LYS A 110 -5.60 -20.02 8.38
N ASP A 111 -5.38 -19.73 9.66
CA ASP A 111 -5.92 -20.45 10.82
C ASP A 111 -5.61 -21.96 10.84
N ASN A 112 -4.31 -22.30 10.64
CA ASN A 112 -3.84 -23.70 10.60
C ASN A 112 -2.90 -24.08 11.76
N ARG A 113 -2.68 -23.19 12.74
CA ARG A 113 -1.77 -23.39 13.87
C ARG A 113 -0.32 -23.73 13.47
N LEU A 114 0.10 -23.26 12.28
CA LEU A 114 1.42 -23.53 11.72
C LEU A 114 2.51 -22.87 12.57
N SER A 115 3.53 -23.64 12.91
CA SER A 115 4.74 -23.16 13.54
C SER A 115 5.83 -22.84 12.52
N VAL A 116 7.06 -22.61 13.02
CA VAL A 116 8.26 -22.44 12.16
C VAL A 116 8.53 -23.69 11.29
N ASP A 117 8.14 -24.88 11.75
CA ASP A 117 8.39 -26.11 11.00
C ASP A 117 7.38 -26.27 9.85
N GLY A 118 6.13 -25.84 10.04
CA GLY A 118 5.17 -25.72 8.95
C GLY A 118 5.67 -24.77 7.86
N VAL A 119 6.18 -23.59 8.25
CA VAL A 119 6.77 -22.64 7.29
C VAL A 119 7.97 -23.24 6.56
N ARG A 120 8.85 -24.00 7.25
CA ARG A 120 9.99 -24.66 6.63
C ARG A 120 9.58 -25.69 5.57
N SER A 121 8.45 -26.36 5.79
CA SER A 121 7.96 -27.37 4.86
C SER A 121 7.59 -26.77 3.49
N MET A 122 7.10 -25.52 3.47
CA MET A 122 6.70 -24.84 2.23
C MET A 122 7.86 -24.11 1.51
N VAL A 123 9.08 -24.07 2.08
CA VAL A 123 10.24 -23.36 1.48
C VAL A 123 10.51 -23.80 0.04
N PRO A 124 10.56 -25.11 -0.31
CA PRO A 124 10.80 -25.52 -1.70
C PRO A 124 9.74 -24.97 -2.67
N PHE A 125 8.47 -25.01 -2.29
CA PHE A 125 7.37 -24.44 -3.07
C PHE A 125 7.53 -22.94 -3.29
N LEU A 126 7.79 -22.19 -2.22
CA LEU A 126 7.95 -20.73 -2.27
C LEU A 126 9.13 -20.28 -3.14
N GLN A 127 10.22 -21.08 -3.17
CA GLN A 127 11.41 -20.78 -3.96
C GLN A 127 11.26 -21.15 -5.43
N ASN A 128 10.42 -22.13 -5.76
CA ASN A 128 10.27 -22.65 -7.11
C ASN A 128 9.01 -22.14 -7.83
N THR A 129 8.06 -21.51 -7.11
CA THR A 129 6.82 -20.99 -7.68
C THR A 129 6.95 -19.51 -7.97
N ASN A 130 7.12 -19.17 -9.25
CA ASN A 130 7.33 -17.79 -9.69
C ASN A 130 6.03 -16.98 -9.86
N ASN A 131 4.88 -17.66 -9.94
CA ASN A 131 3.58 -17.01 -10.21
C ASN A 131 2.81 -16.62 -8.94
N LEU A 132 3.34 -16.95 -7.76
CA LEU A 132 2.68 -16.65 -6.50
C LEU A 132 2.70 -15.12 -6.24
N GLU A 133 1.51 -14.51 -6.23
CA GLU A 133 1.29 -13.09 -6.01
C GLU A 133 0.83 -12.77 -4.59
N SER A 134 0.06 -13.69 -3.98
CA SER A 134 -0.55 -13.49 -2.66
C SER A 134 -0.35 -14.71 -1.77
N LEU A 135 0.14 -14.47 -0.55
CA LEU A 135 0.28 -15.49 0.48
C LEU A 135 -0.37 -15.00 1.77
N ASN A 136 -1.35 -15.77 2.25
CA ASN A 136 -2.03 -15.53 3.51
C ASN A 136 -1.67 -16.61 4.54
N LEU A 137 -1.05 -16.18 5.65
CA LEU A 137 -0.67 -16.98 6.80
C LEU A 137 -1.26 -16.42 8.11
N ASP A 138 -2.37 -15.68 8.02
CA ASP A 138 -3.02 -15.11 9.20
C ASP A 138 -3.42 -16.21 10.19
N ASP A 139 -3.51 -15.84 11.46
CA ASP A 139 -3.99 -16.69 12.55
C ASP A 139 -3.22 -18.03 12.67
N ASN A 140 -1.88 -17.95 12.61
CA ASN A 140 -0.97 -19.07 12.79
C ASN A 140 -0.02 -18.83 13.99
N ASN A 141 0.98 -19.69 14.18
CA ASN A 141 1.89 -19.64 15.33
C ASN A 141 3.37 -19.63 14.91
N MET A 142 3.69 -19.01 13.75
CA MET A 142 5.02 -19.08 13.16
C MET A 142 6.08 -18.32 13.99
N LYS A 143 5.69 -17.36 14.81
CA LYS A 143 6.57 -16.50 15.61
C LYS A 143 7.60 -15.75 14.73
N SER A 144 8.48 -14.99 15.36
CA SER A 144 9.52 -14.21 14.67
C SER A 144 10.48 -15.09 13.83
N LYS A 145 10.80 -16.31 14.32
CA LYS A 145 11.68 -17.22 13.59
C LYS A 145 11.04 -17.73 12.31
N GLY A 146 9.74 -18.07 12.35
CA GLY A 146 8.99 -18.48 11.17
C GLY A 146 8.87 -17.34 10.17
N PHE A 147 8.56 -16.12 10.63
CA PHE A 147 8.50 -14.95 9.76
C PHE A 147 9.85 -14.66 9.07
N THR A 148 10.96 -14.74 9.80
CA THR A 148 12.30 -14.59 9.21
C THR A 148 12.58 -15.67 8.16
N CYS A 149 12.22 -16.94 8.42
CA CYS A 149 12.36 -18.04 7.47
C CYS A 149 11.52 -17.77 6.22
N LEU A 150 10.26 -17.37 6.39
CA LEU A 150 9.33 -17.05 5.31
C LEU A 150 9.88 -15.97 4.39
N VAL A 151 10.25 -14.80 4.94
CA VAL A 151 10.73 -13.66 4.13
C VAL A 151 12.00 -14.03 3.36
N ARG A 152 12.90 -14.81 3.97
CA ARG A 152 14.11 -15.31 3.29
C ARG A 152 13.76 -16.25 2.12
N SER A 153 12.76 -17.11 2.28
CA SER A 153 12.34 -18.03 1.22
C SER A 153 11.64 -17.33 0.05
N LEU A 154 11.02 -16.18 0.31
CA LEU A 154 10.36 -15.34 -0.70
C LEU A 154 11.31 -14.41 -1.46
N ARG A 155 12.63 -14.44 -1.14
CA ARG A 155 13.61 -13.63 -1.84
C ARG A 155 13.65 -13.98 -3.33
N GLY A 156 13.40 -13.00 -4.18
CA GLY A 156 13.36 -13.19 -5.63
C GLY A 156 12.02 -13.66 -6.18
N SER A 157 11.03 -13.94 -5.32
CA SER A 157 9.66 -14.22 -5.75
C SER A 157 8.94 -12.97 -6.27
N HIS A 158 7.83 -13.18 -6.96
CA HIS A 158 6.95 -12.11 -7.45
C HIS A 158 5.82 -11.77 -6.46
N ILE A 159 5.95 -12.17 -5.19
CA ILE A 159 4.93 -11.93 -4.17
C ILE A 159 4.66 -10.43 -4.01
N GLU A 160 3.39 -10.06 -4.13
CA GLU A 160 2.91 -8.69 -3.99
C GLU A 160 2.21 -8.46 -2.65
N ARG A 161 1.51 -9.46 -2.13
CA ARG A 161 0.70 -9.38 -0.92
C ARG A 161 1.07 -10.47 0.07
N LEU A 162 1.46 -10.05 1.28
CA LEU A 162 1.82 -10.96 2.37
C LEU A 162 1.00 -10.62 3.62
N TYR A 163 0.24 -11.59 4.10
CA TYR A 163 -0.56 -11.49 5.31
C TYR A 163 0.00 -12.42 6.37
N CYS A 164 0.35 -11.87 7.53
CA CYS A 164 0.92 -12.59 8.67
C CYS A 164 0.34 -12.06 10.00
N ASN A 165 -0.96 -11.75 10.00
CA ASN A 165 -1.64 -11.27 11.20
C ASN A 165 -1.74 -12.39 12.24
N SER A 166 -1.83 -12.04 13.52
CA SER A 166 -2.05 -13.00 14.62
C SER A 166 -1.05 -14.17 14.64
N ASN A 167 0.24 -13.90 14.48
CA ASN A 167 1.27 -14.94 14.41
C ASN A 167 2.25 -14.93 15.58
N GLY A 168 2.07 -14.04 16.56
CA GLY A 168 2.96 -13.90 17.70
C GLY A 168 4.36 -13.40 17.34
N ILE A 169 4.47 -12.63 16.27
CA ILE A 169 5.73 -11.99 15.83
C ILE A 169 6.02 -10.82 16.75
N ASN A 170 7.21 -10.79 17.35
CA ASN A 170 7.64 -9.71 18.25
C ASN A 170 8.89 -8.98 17.77
N SER A 171 9.73 -9.62 16.96
CA SER A 171 10.94 -9.05 16.39
C SER A 171 11.06 -9.39 14.91
N ILE A 172 11.76 -8.53 14.18
CA ILE A 172 11.98 -8.67 12.75
C ILE A 172 13.49 -8.55 12.52
N ASP A 173 14.14 -9.69 12.28
CA ASP A 173 15.59 -9.78 12.03
C ASP A 173 15.83 -10.19 10.56
N ILE A 174 15.72 -9.23 9.68
CA ILE A 174 15.81 -9.41 8.23
C ILE A 174 16.57 -8.25 7.62
N ASP A 175 17.49 -8.54 6.71
CA ASP A 175 18.17 -7.52 5.91
C ASP A 175 17.27 -7.01 4.77
N ASN A 176 17.47 -5.77 4.35
CA ASN A 176 16.73 -5.17 3.24
C ASN A 176 16.88 -5.95 1.93
N THR A 177 17.98 -6.66 1.74
CA THR A 177 18.24 -7.50 0.56
C THR A 177 17.44 -8.79 0.55
N GLN A 178 16.78 -9.13 1.68
CA GLN A 178 16.03 -10.38 1.84
C GLN A 178 14.52 -10.18 1.63
N PHE A 179 14.02 -8.95 1.67
CA PHE A 179 12.62 -8.69 1.37
C PHE A 179 12.31 -8.88 -0.12
N PRO A 180 11.11 -9.44 -0.45
CA PRO A 180 10.66 -9.56 -1.82
C PRO A 180 10.55 -8.17 -2.48
N LYS A 181 11.12 -8.03 -3.68
CA LYS A 181 11.20 -6.72 -4.38
C LYS A 181 9.86 -6.24 -4.92
N HIS A 182 8.91 -7.15 -5.11
CA HIS A 182 7.58 -6.85 -5.64
C HIS A 182 6.52 -6.65 -4.55
N LEU A 183 6.92 -6.76 -3.26
CA LEU A 183 6.00 -6.65 -2.15
C LEU A 183 5.42 -5.24 -2.05
N THR A 184 4.10 -5.12 -2.27
CA THR A 184 3.34 -3.87 -2.20
C THR A 184 2.46 -3.77 -0.97
N TYR A 185 2.09 -4.91 -0.39
CA TYR A 185 1.22 -5.02 0.77
C TYR A 185 1.82 -5.98 1.81
N LEU A 186 1.99 -5.49 3.04
CA LEU A 186 2.42 -6.28 4.19
C LEU A 186 1.46 -6.03 5.36
N SER A 187 0.85 -7.11 5.88
CA SER A 187 0.03 -7.06 7.08
C SER A 187 0.66 -7.88 8.20
N LEU A 188 0.93 -7.21 9.31
CA LEU A 188 1.49 -7.76 10.55
C LEU A 188 0.63 -7.39 11.76
N SER A 189 -0.67 -7.15 11.55
CA SER A 189 -1.60 -6.77 12.61
C SER A 189 -1.78 -7.90 13.63
N ARG A 190 -2.24 -7.57 14.85
CA ARG A 190 -2.48 -8.56 15.93
C ARG A 190 -1.26 -9.43 16.24
N ASN A 191 -0.08 -8.80 16.29
CA ASN A 191 1.17 -9.43 16.70
C ASN A 191 1.67 -8.83 18.03
N SER A 192 2.95 -9.00 18.35
CA SER A 192 3.56 -8.43 19.56
C SER A 192 4.75 -7.54 19.23
N ILE A 193 4.67 -6.83 18.09
CA ILE A 193 5.74 -5.98 17.58
C ILE A 193 5.87 -4.76 18.52
N SER A 194 7.09 -4.54 19.02
CA SER A 194 7.47 -3.40 19.85
C SER A 194 8.43 -2.48 19.09
N ALA A 195 9.04 -1.51 19.79
CA ALA A 195 10.09 -0.64 19.22
C ALA A 195 11.24 -1.43 18.59
N ASP A 196 11.64 -2.57 19.20
CA ASP A 196 12.67 -3.44 18.62
C ASP A 196 12.24 -4.06 17.31
N GLY A 197 11.00 -4.50 17.20
CA GLY A 197 10.45 -4.98 15.94
C GLY A 197 10.39 -3.89 14.87
N CYS A 198 10.10 -2.64 15.27
CA CYS A 198 10.12 -1.49 14.36
C CYS A 198 11.50 -1.24 13.77
N ARG A 199 12.60 -1.45 14.52
CA ARG A 199 13.98 -1.34 13.99
C ARG A 199 14.24 -2.29 12.81
N GLY A 200 13.65 -3.48 12.82
CA GLY A 200 13.71 -4.42 11.69
C GLY A 200 12.98 -3.91 10.45
N LEU A 201 11.84 -3.22 10.65
CA LEU A 201 11.06 -2.64 9.54
C LEU A 201 11.74 -1.42 8.90
N VAL A 202 12.60 -0.69 9.62
CA VAL A 202 13.35 0.46 9.08
C VAL A 202 14.07 0.09 7.79
N ARG A 203 14.71 -1.07 7.77
CA ARG A 203 15.47 -1.55 6.59
C ARG A 203 14.57 -1.74 5.37
N LEU A 204 13.34 -2.23 5.57
CA LEU A 204 12.34 -2.34 4.51
C LEU A 204 11.89 -0.97 3.99
N LEU A 205 11.70 0.00 4.89
CA LEU A 205 11.17 1.33 4.57
C LEU A 205 12.23 2.25 3.93
N GLN A 206 13.51 2.09 4.27
CA GLN A 206 14.61 2.91 3.75
C GLN A 206 15.27 2.33 2.50
N GLY A 207 14.97 1.09 2.13
CA GLY A 207 15.55 0.45 0.95
C GLY A 207 15.15 1.15 -0.35
N GLY A 208 16.13 1.58 -1.16
CA GLY A 208 15.92 2.34 -2.39
C GLY A 208 15.18 1.60 -3.52
N GLY A 209 14.74 0.36 -3.30
CA GLY A 209 13.90 -0.44 -4.18
C GLY A 209 12.57 -0.84 -3.52
N ALA A 210 12.20 -0.22 -2.39
CA ALA A 210 10.97 -0.56 -1.69
C ALA A 210 9.75 -0.18 -2.54
N THR A 211 8.94 -1.17 -2.87
CA THR A 211 7.66 -1.01 -3.58
C THR A 211 6.49 -1.00 -2.60
N LEU A 212 6.77 -1.19 -1.30
CA LEU A 212 5.73 -1.32 -0.28
C LEU A 212 4.87 -0.06 -0.23
N SER A 213 3.59 -0.23 -0.54
CA SER A 213 2.59 0.85 -0.54
C SER A 213 1.66 0.82 0.66
N MET A 214 1.49 -0.34 1.28
CA MET A 214 0.64 -0.52 2.45
C MET A 214 1.31 -1.38 3.51
N LEU A 215 1.40 -0.85 4.73
CA LEU A 215 1.91 -1.54 5.93
C LEU A 215 0.85 -1.48 7.02
N ARG A 216 0.38 -2.64 7.47
CA ARG A 216 -0.55 -2.76 8.59
C ARG A 216 0.16 -3.31 9.83
N LEU A 217 0.08 -2.56 10.90
CA LEU A 217 0.68 -2.86 12.20
C LEU A 217 -0.32 -2.66 13.37
N SER A 218 -1.63 -2.65 13.07
CA SER A 218 -2.65 -2.47 14.10
C SER A 218 -2.65 -3.61 15.12
N HIS A 219 -3.11 -3.33 16.36
CA HIS A 219 -3.12 -4.30 17.45
C HIS A 219 -1.74 -4.93 17.72
N ASN A 220 -0.73 -4.10 17.95
CA ASN A 220 0.61 -4.50 18.34
C ASN A 220 1.02 -3.84 19.67
N LYS A 221 2.30 -3.83 20.00
CA LYS A 221 2.87 -3.22 21.21
C LYS A 221 3.82 -2.07 20.84
N ILE A 222 3.49 -1.32 19.80
CA ILE A 222 4.29 -0.20 19.32
C ILE A 222 4.02 1.00 20.23
N ASN A 223 5.05 1.47 20.90
CA ASN A 223 5.02 2.66 21.74
C ASN A 223 5.59 3.88 21.00
N ASP A 224 5.69 5.03 21.66
CA ASP A 224 6.20 6.28 21.12
C ASP A 224 7.61 6.16 20.53
N GLU A 225 8.49 5.35 21.15
CA GLU A 225 9.83 5.07 20.60
C GLU A 225 9.74 4.33 19.26
N GLY A 226 8.88 3.31 19.18
CA GLY A 226 8.63 2.57 17.95
C GLY A 226 8.08 3.45 16.85
N VAL A 227 7.13 4.34 17.18
CA VAL A 227 6.58 5.33 16.25
C VAL A 227 7.66 6.28 15.77
N LYS A 228 8.51 6.80 16.65
CA LYS A 228 9.62 7.68 16.27
C LYS A 228 10.58 7.00 15.29
N ILE A 229 10.94 5.73 15.55
CA ILE A 229 11.78 4.95 14.65
C ILE A 229 11.15 4.82 13.26
N LEU A 230 9.85 4.52 13.19
CA LEU A 230 9.11 4.43 11.92
C LEU A 230 9.01 5.79 11.22
N ALA A 231 8.73 6.86 11.95
CA ALA A 231 8.64 8.21 11.42
C ALA A 231 9.98 8.67 10.82
N ASP A 232 11.08 8.45 11.52
CA ASP A 232 12.43 8.78 11.02
C ASP A 232 12.76 7.98 9.74
N ALA A 233 12.36 6.71 9.67
CA ALA A 233 12.53 5.90 8.47
C ALA A 233 11.68 6.36 7.29
N LEU A 234 10.49 6.88 7.56
CA LEU A 234 9.54 7.32 6.55
C LEU A 234 9.78 8.74 6.06
N GLN A 235 10.69 9.51 6.68
CA GLN A 235 10.97 10.89 6.27
C GLN A 235 11.35 11.00 4.79
N SER A 236 12.16 10.08 4.30
CA SER A 236 12.61 10.03 2.89
C SER A 236 11.89 8.97 2.05
N ASN A 237 10.93 8.24 2.64
CA ASN A 237 10.21 7.20 1.92
C ASN A 237 9.17 7.80 0.97
N THR A 238 9.21 7.37 -0.29
CA THR A 238 8.31 7.84 -1.37
C THR A 238 7.39 6.74 -1.90
N SER A 239 7.35 5.57 -1.27
CA SER A 239 6.54 4.43 -1.71
C SER A 239 5.32 4.18 -0.84
N LEU A 240 5.45 4.29 0.50
CA LEU A 240 4.39 3.94 1.44
C LEU A 240 3.25 4.97 1.39
N LYS A 241 2.05 4.49 1.09
CA LYS A 241 0.82 5.29 1.01
C LYS A 241 -0.07 5.11 2.23
N THR A 242 -0.04 3.92 2.84
CA THR A 242 -0.90 3.57 3.96
C THR A 242 -0.07 2.96 5.08
N LEU A 243 -0.18 3.55 6.28
CA LEU A 243 0.36 3.05 7.53
C LEU A 243 -0.78 2.91 8.55
N ASP A 244 -1.05 1.69 9.02
CA ASP A 244 -2.07 1.43 10.03
C ASP A 244 -1.42 1.06 11.35
N LEU A 245 -1.57 1.93 12.36
CA LEU A 245 -1.01 1.80 13.70
C LEU A 245 -2.11 1.76 14.78
N LYS A 246 -3.37 1.55 14.42
CA LYS A 246 -4.48 1.50 15.37
C LYS A 246 -4.24 0.47 16.46
N GLU A 247 -4.81 0.70 17.67
CA GLU A 247 -4.72 -0.25 18.77
C GLU A 247 -3.26 -0.63 19.11
N ASN A 248 -2.42 0.37 19.34
CA ASN A 248 -1.05 0.26 19.81
C ASN A 248 -0.87 1.12 21.07
N ASP A 249 0.29 1.01 21.73
CA ASP A 249 0.62 1.73 22.95
C ASP A 249 1.18 3.15 22.66
N ILE A 250 0.49 3.90 21.78
CA ILE A 250 0.93 5.22 21.29
C ILE A 250 0.25 6.30 22.12
N SER A 251 1.06 7.19 22.72
CA SER A 251 0.58 8.39 23.40
C SER A 251 0.60 9.62 22.48
N ASP A 252 0.13 10.76 23.01
CA ASP A 252 0.21 12.06 22.32
C ASP A 252 1.63 12.37 21.81
N GLN A 253 2.68 11.88 22.49
CA GLN A 253 4.07 12.10 22.07
C GLN A 253 4.41 11.33 20.78
N GLY A 254 3.90 10.12 20.63
CA GLY A 254 4.00 9.35 19.39
C GLY A 254 3.21 10.01 18.26
N ASP A 255 1.98 10.44 18.57
CA ASP A 255 1.12 11.15 17.61
C ASP A 255 1.76 12.45 17.10
N LEU A 256 2.42 13.21 17.97
CA LEU A 256 3.20 14.40 17.58
C LEU A 256 4.36 14.04 16.65
N SER A 257 5.00 12.88 16.82
CA SER A 257 6.05 12.40 15.92
C SER A 257 5.49 12.09 14.52
N LEU A 258 4.31 11.50 14.45
CA LEU A 258 3.61 11.25 13.17
C LEU A 258 3.09 12.56 12.53
N LEU A 259 2.58 13.47 13.33
CA LEU A 259 2.19 14.78 12.83
C LEU A 259 3.39 15.50 12.22
N LYS A 260 4.54 15.48 12.91
CA LYS A 260 5.79 16.06 12.39
C LYS A 260 6.23 15.38 11.08
N LEU A 261 6.06 14.07 10.95
CA LEU A 261 6.35 13.33 9.74
C LEU A 261 5.50 13.80 8.56
N VAL A 262 4.18 13.88 8.72
CA VAL A 262 3.25 14.19 7.62
C VAL A 262 3.03 15.70 7.43
N ASN A 263 3.31 16.50 8.46
CA ASN A 263 3.15 17.96 8.45
C ASN A 263 4.03 18.62 9.52
N GLY A 264 5.20 19.02 9.14
CA GLY A 264 6.16 19.69 10.04
C GLY A 264 5.71 21.10 10.41
N ILE A 265 4.84 21.20 11.43
CA ILE A 265 4.18 22.47 11.83
C ILE A 265 5.12 23.53 12.44
N SER A 266 6.38 23.20 12.68
CA SER A 266 7.34 24.11 13.33
C SER A 266 7.78 25.28 12.42
N SER A 267 7.78 25.08 11.10
CA SER A 267 8.11 26.13 10.11
C SER A 267 7.55 25.75 8.74
N ILE A 268 7.50 26.71 7.82
CA ILE A 268 7.13 26.48 6.42
C ILE A 268 8.08 25.47 5.78
N GLU A 269 9.38 25.61 6.01
CA GLU A 269 10.39 24.67 5.49
C GLU A 269 10.18 23.25 6.03
N ALA A 270 9.92 23.08 7.33
CA ALA A 270 9.61 21.78 7.92
C ALA A 270 8.35 21.17 7.30
N THR A 271 7.34 21.98 6.98
CA THR A 271 6.12 21.52 6.29
C THR A 271 6.44 21.06 4.86
N LEU A 272 7.25 21.82 4.12
CA LEU A 272 7.64 21.48 2.75
C LEU A 272 8.54 20.24 2.67
N GLN A 273 9.34 19.98 3.71
CA GLN A 273 10.20 18.79 3.83
C GLN A 273 9.48 17.58 4.43
N SER A 274 8.24 17.72 4.88
CA SER A 274 7.47 16.60 5.45
C SER A 274 7.15 15.53 4.40
N ASN A 275 6.75 14.35 4.87
CA ASN A 275 6.35 13.28 3.96
C ASN A 275 5.04 13.63 3.23
N HIS A 276 5.07 13.67 1.91
CA HIS A 276 3.92 13.94 1.04
C HIS A 276 3.40 12.69 0.32
N THR A 277 3.89 11.51 0.69
CA THR A 277 3.50 10.23 0.07
C THR A 277 2.42 9.51 0.88
N LEU A 278 2.50 9.58 2.22
CA LEU A 278 1.52 8.95 3.09
C LEU A 278 0.14 9.58 2.89
N ARG A 279 -0.83 8.74 2.51
CA ARG A 279 -2.23 9.10 2.22
C ARG A 279 -3.20 8.69 3.31
N TYR A 280 -2.74 7.82 4.22
CA TYR A 280 -3.50 7.36 5.36
C TYR A 280 -2.55 6.95 6.48
N VAL A 281 -2.86 7.40 7.70
CA VAL A 281 -2.25 6.95 8.94
C VAL A 281 -3.39 6.58 9.89
N GLY A 282 -3.51 5.30 10.22
CA GLY A 282 -4.49 4.81 11.20
C GLY A 282 -3.95 4.97 12.61
N LEU A 283 -4.68 5.63 13.49
CA LEU A 283 -4.32 5.93 14.89
C LEU A 283 -5.52 5.72 15.82
N GLY A 284 -5.24 5.67 17.11
CA GLY A 284 -6.23 5.52 18.19
C GLY A 284 -6.85 4.14 18.24
N GLY A 285 -7.64 3.89 19.27
CA GLY A 285 -8.49 2.73 19.45
C GLY A 285 -9.91 2.98 18.93
N VAL A 286 -10.72 1.93 18.89
CA VAL A 286 -12.13 2.01 18.43
C VAL A 286 -12.96 2.92 19.34
N LEU A 287 -12.60 3.00 20.63
CA LEU A 287 -13.33 3.77 21.66
C LEU A 287 -12.65 5.07 22.05
N ASP A 288 -11.49 5.38 21.45
CA ASP A 288 -10.73 6.57 21.83
C ASP A 288 -11.40 7.84 21.27
N PRO A 289 -11.46 8.93 22.05
CA PRO A 289 -11.91 10.20 21.53
C PRO A 289 -10.95 10.70 20.45
N VAL A 290 -11.49 11.26 19.38
CA VAL A 290 -10.67 11.81 18.29
C VAL A 290 -9.89 13.01 18.81
N SER A 291 -8.57 12.88 18.91
CA SER A 291 -7.69 13.96 19.36
C SER A 291 -7.51 15.04 18.28
N GLU A 292 -7.20 16.27 18.68
CA GLU A 292 -6.87 17.35 17.76
C GLU A 292 -5.66 17.00 16.86
N ILE A 293 -4.71 16.22 17.38
CA ILE A 293 -3.52 15.77 16.65
C ILE A 293 -3.94 14.80 15.55
N HIS A 294 -4.84 13.86 15.86
CA HIS A 294 -5.37 12.92 14.86
C HIS A 294 -6.09 13.64 13.71
N ILE A 295 -6.89 14.67 14.02
CA ILE A 295 -7.54 15.51 13.00
C ILE A 295 -6.49 16.16 12.09
N LYS A 296 -5.43 16.74 12.66
CA LYS A 296 -4.35 17.38 11.90
C LYS A 296 -3.60 16.38 11.00
N ILE A 297 -3.36 15.16 11.48
CA ILE A 297 -2.75 14.08 10.69
C ILE A 297 -3.69 13.66 9.55
N ASP A 298 -4.99 13.48 9.80
CA ASP A 298 -5.97 13.14 8.75
C ASP A 298 -6.06 14.23 7.68
N VAL A 299 -6.09 15.50 8.07
CA VAL A 299 -6.09 16.63 7.12
C VAL A 299 -4.84 16.57 6.24
N ALA A 300 -3.65 16.40 6.84
CA ALA A 300 -2.38 16.36 6.11
C ALA A 300 -2.30 15.18 5.13
N THR A 301 -2.74 14.00 5.56
CA THR A 301 -2.75 12.79 4.71
C THR A 301 -3.82 12.85 3.62
N ARG A 302 -4.96 13.50 3.89
CA ARG A 302 -6.00 13.78 2.88
C ARG A 302 -5.50 14.73 1.80
N ILE A 303 -4.71 15.76 2.16
CA ILE A 303 -4.04 16.62 1.19
C ILE A 303 -3.11 15.79 0.30
N ASN A 304 -2.28 14.91 0.88
CA ASN A 304 -1.39 14.02 0.14
C ASN A 304 -2.15 13.09 -0.83
N ARG A 305 -3.38 12.68 -0.47
CA ARG A 305 -4.24 11.83 -1.31
C ARG A 305 -4.74 12.56 -2.56
N ASN A 306 -5.09 13.82 -2.40
CA ASN A 306 -5.81 14.60 -3.41
C ASN A 306 -4.89 15.45 -4.29
N ARG A 307 -3.61 15.55 -3.97
CA ARG A 307 -2.64 16.41 -4.64
C ARG A 307 -1.38 15.64 -5.03
N HIS A 308 -0.67 16.15 -6.04
CA HIS A 308 0.71 15.74 -6.28
C HIS A 308 1.62 16.23 -5.15
N GLN A 309 2.74 15.54 -4.92
CA GLN A 309 3.64 15.80 -3.77
C GLN A 309 4.02 17.28 -3.59
N ARG A 310 4.36 17.99 -4.68
CA ARG A 310 4.69 19.42 -4.62
C ARG A 310 3.49 20.28 -4.22
N GLU A 311 2.33 20.00 -4.78
CA GLU A 311 1.09 20.71 -4.46
C GLU A 311 0.61 20.39 -3.05
N ALA A 312 0.84 19.17 -2.57
CA ALA A 312 0.50 18.77 -1.22
C ALA A 312 1.29 19.57 -0.17
N GLY A 313 2.59 19.78 -0.38
CA GLY A 313 3.40 20.61 0.50
C GLY A 313 2.88 22.05 0.58
N ARG A 314 2.57 22.65 -0.57
CA ARG A 314 1.99 24.01 -0.65
C ARG A 314 0.64 24.11 0.05
N GLU A 315 -0.27 23.18 -0.22
CA GLU A 315 -1.59 23.15 0.39
C GLU A 315 -1.52 23.03 1.92
N LYS A 316 -0.60 22.18 2.44
CA LYS A 316 -0.34 22.07 3.88
C LYS A 316 0.14 23.38 4.47
N VAL A 317 1.07 24.08 3.81
CA VAL A 317 1.55 25.41 4.25
C VAL A 317 0.36 26.38 4.36
N ILE A 318 -0.51 26.42 3.34
CA ILE A 318 -1.69 27.28 3.37
C ILE A 318 -2.57 26.95 4.57
N GLN A 319 -2.93 25.69 4.73
CA GLN A 319 -3.92 25.28 5.73
C GLN A 319 -3.39 25.34 7.16
N THR A 320 -2.10 25.07 7.39
CA THR A 320 -1.54 24.99 8.74
C THR A 320 -0.77 26.20 9.17
N GLN A 321 -0.07 26.86 8.26
CA GLN A 321 0.77 28.01 8.58
C GLN A 321 0.09 29.36 8.28
N LEU A 322 -0.73 29.41 7.24
CA LEU A 322 -1.37 30.64 6.80
C LEU A 322 -2.80 30.82 7.32
N HIS A 323 -3.58 29.75 7.51
CA HIS A 323 -4.97 29.86 8.02
C HIS A 323 -5.09 30.08 9.52
N SER A 324 -4.25 29.43 10.33
CA SER A 324 -4.31 29.58 11.79
C SER A 324 -3.61 30.83 12.32
N GLU A 325 -2.67 31.40 11.57
CA GLU A 325 -1.80 32.49 12.01
C GLU A 325 -1.77 33.71 11.09
N THR A 326 -2.53 33.74 9.98
CA THR A 326 -2.41 34.80 8.99
C THR A 326 -2.65 36.19 9.57
N ARG A 327 -3.60 36.33 10.51
CA ARG A 327 -3.77 37.57 11.26
C ARG A 327 -2.62 37.80 12.24
N ALA A 328 -2.12 36.78 12.91
CA ALA A 328 -1.03 36.87 13.86
C ALA A 328 0.33 36.96 13.16
N ALA A 329 0.55 36.30 12.03
CA ALA A 329 1.80 36.40 11.26
C ALA A 329 1.89 37.71 10.48
N LEU A 330 0.80 38.20 9.87
CA LEU A 330 0.73 39.55 9.31
C LEU A 330 0.88 40.62 10.38
N CYS A 331 0.30 40.41 11.59
CA CYS A 331 0.55 41.31 12.72
C CYS A 331 1.99 41.22 13.29
N ARG A 332 2.65 40.06 13.20
CA ARG A 332 4.07 39.88 13.56
C ARG A 332 5.01 40.46 12.50
N LEU A 333 4.59 40.49 11.22
CA LEU A 333 5.32 41.19 10.16
C LEU A 333 5.29 42.75 10.34
N GLN A 334 4.32 43.26 11.11
CA GLN A 334 4.27 44.64 11.53
C GLN A 334 5.12 44.93 12.77
N GLY A 335 5.63 43.94 13.49
CA GLY A 335 6.58 44.05 14.59
C GLY A 335 7.91 43.41 14.20
N ASP A 336 9.03 43.98 14.69
CA ASP A 336 10.45 43.75 14.34
C ASP A 336 10.99 42.31 14.18
N ASN A 337 10.15 41.30 13.94
CA ASN A 337 10.54 39.89 13.77
C ASN A 337 10.44 39.43 12.31
N HIS A 338 11.41 39.84 11.51
CA HIS A 338 11.59 39.45 10.11
C HIS A 338 12.09 38.00 9.92
N SER A 339 12.11 37.17 10.96
CA SER A 339 12.76 35.84 10.94
C SER A 339 12.02 34.77 10.13
N VAL A 340 10.70 34.88 9.98
CA VAL A 340 9.89 33.80 9.37
C VAL A 340 10.23 33.56 7.89
N PHE A 341 10.53 34.62 7.12
CA PHE A 341 10.91 34.47 5.70
C PHE A 341 12.39 34.16 5.49
N ASN A 342 13.24 34.39 6.50
CA ASN A 342 14.67 34.07 6.43
C ASN A 342 14.93 32.55 6.53
N GLU A 343 13.98 31.79 7.05
CA GLU A 343 14.08 30.33 7.17
C GLU A 343 13.56 29.62 5.93
N ILE A 344 12.89 30.31 4.99
CA ILE A 344 12.37 29.73 3.77
C ILE A 344 13.46 29.70 2.71
N ASP A 345 13.70 28.54 2.10
CA ASP A 345 14.57 28.48 0.92
C ASP A 345 14.05 29.51 -0.11
N PRO A 346 14.92 30.49 -0.53
CA PRO A 346 14.54 31.49 -1.51
C PRO A 346 13.88 30.97 -2.78
N LEU A 347 14.11 29.70 -3.13
CA LEU A 347 13.45 29.02 -4.27
C LEU A 347 11.94 28.84 -4.06
N HIS A 348 11.45 28.82 -2.82
CA HIS A 348 10.03 28.63 -2.50
C HIS A 348 9.29 29.96 -2.22
N LEU A 349 10.00 31.05 -2.04
CA LEU A 349 9.39 32.36 -1.77
C LEU A 349 8.37 32.83 -2.83
N PRO A 350 8.61 32.70 -4.15
CA PRO A 350 7.65 33.11 -5.15
C PRO A 350 6.33 32.31 -5.05
N GLU A 351 6.42 31.03 -4.68
CA GLU A 351 5.28 30.16 -4.52
C GLU A 351 4.47 30.50 -3.27
N VAL A 352 5.14 30.80 -2.17
CA VAL A 352 4.52 31.27 -0.93
C VAL A 352 3.78 32.57 -1.16
N PHE A 353 4.39 33.52 -1.88
CA PHE A 353 3.76 34.81 -2.22
C PHE A 353 2.57 34.62 -3.18
N ALA A 354 2.67 33.75 -4.16
CA ALA A 354 1.55 33.45 -5.05
C ALA A 354 0.37 32.80 -4.29
N LEU A 355 0.65 32.02 -3.27
CA LEU A 355 -0.36 31.42 -2.40
C LEU A 355 -1.05 32.46 -1.52
N ILE A 356 -0.28 33.38 -0.90
CA ILE A 356 -0.82 34.50 -0.12
C ILE A 356 -1.73 35.35 -1.01
N ALA A 357 -1.28 35.73 -2.21
CA ALA A 357 -2.07 36.50 -3.16
C ALA A 357 -3.39 35.83 -3.56
N ARG A 358 -3.37 34.51 -3.75
CA ARG A 358 -4.57 33.76 -4.15
C ARG A 358 -5.61 33.66 -3.04
N HIS A 359 -5.19 33.56 -1.77
CA HIS A 359 -6.10 33.29 -0.65
C HIS A 359 -6.50 34.53 0.12
N HIS A 360 -5.70 35.60 0.09
CA HIS A 360 -5.90 36.82 0.87
C HIS A 360 -6.10 38.08 -0.01
N GLY A 361 -5.94 37.95 -1.31
CA GLY A 361 -6.04 39.04 -2.24
C GLY A 361 -4.73 39.82 -2.41
N HIS A 362 -4.64 40.56 -3.54
CA HIS A 362 -3.41 41.29 -3.89
C HIS A 362 -3.14 42.48 -2.97
N GLY A 363 -4.16 43.02 -2.28
CA GLY A 363 -4.02 44.11 -1.34
C GLY A 363 -3.22 43.73 -0.09
N GLU A 364 -3.61 42.60 0.56
CA GLU A 364 -2.91 42.12 1.76
C GLU A 364 -1.48 41.64 1.46
N LEU A 365 -1.27 41.03 0.25
CA LEU A 365 0.08 40.72 -0.22
C LEU A 365 0.91 41.96 -0.41
N TYR A 366 0.34 43.03 -1.00
CA TYR A 366 1.04 44.31 -1.21
C TYR A 366 1.43 44.94 0.12
N ASP A 367 0.55 44.95 1.12
CA ASP A 367 0.81 45.50 2.46
C ASP A 367 1.89 44.66 3.20
N ALA A 368 1.83 43.32 3.11
CA ALA A 368 2.85 42.43 3.64
C ALA A 368 4.23 42.64 2.96
N LEU A 369 4.24 42.80 1.63
CA LEU A 369 5.45 43.05 0.86
C LEU A 369 5.96 44.48 1.03
N SER A 370 5.10 45.50 1.12
CA SER A 370 5.54 46.90 1.26
C SER A 370 6.19 47.18 2.61
N SER A 371 5.71 46.53 3.68
CA SER A 371 6.35 46.58 4.99
C SER A 371 7.67 45.81 5.07
N SER A 372 7.88 44.81 4.19
CA SER A 372 9.05 43.93 4.16
C SER A 372 10.01 44.21 3.00
N MET A 373 9.65 45.12 2.07
CA MET A 373 10.36 45.36 0.79
C MET A 373 11.80 45.81 0.95
N MET A 374 12.13 46.59 1.98
CA MET A 374 13.49 47.07 2.23
C MET A 374 14.49 45.91 2.47
N ILE A 375 14.02 44.78 2.99
CA ILE A 375 14.85 43.63 3.31
C ILE A 375 14.90 42.65 2.12
N LEU A 376 13.78 42.45 1.43
CA LEU A 376 13.68 41.55 0.26
C LEU A 376 14.48 42.08 -0.95
N PHE A 377 14.54 43.40 -1.14
CA PHE A 377 15.31 43.98 -2.24
C PHE A 377 16.80 44.21 -1.92
N SER A 378 17.19 44.23 -0.64
CA SER A 378 18.60 44.31 -0.24
C SER A 378 19.36 43.00 -0.44
N THR A 379 18.66 41.86 -0.59
CA THR A 379 19.30 40.58 -0.84
C THR A 379 19.42 40.32 -2.34
N VAL A 380 20.67 40.34 -2.84
CA VAL A 380 21.10 39.96 -4.20
C VAL A 380 20.49 38.56 -4.66
N ASN A 381 19.91 37.84 -3.73
CA ASN A 381 19.37 36.52 -3.92
C ASN A 381 18.01 36.47 -4.62
N VAL A 382 17.11 37.47 -4.44
CA VAL A 382 15.78 37.47 -5.07
C VAL A 382 15.87 37.53 -6.60
N LYS A 383 16.79 38.37 -7.13
CA LYS A 383 17.05 38.43 -8.59
C LYS A 383 17.57 37.10 -9.13
N LYS A 384 18.46 36.42 -8.37
CA LYS A 384 18.97 35.07 -8.75
C LYS A 384 17.90 33.99 -8.70
N CYS A 385 16.97 34.09 -7.74
CA CYS A 385 15.88 33.13 -7.60
C CYS A 385 14.86 33.29 -8.74
N ILE A 386 14.44 34.53 -9.04
CA ILE A 386 13.54 34.80 -10.17
C ILE A 386 14.20 34.36 -11.50
N GLN A 387 15.51 34.56 -11.64
CA GLN A 387 16.23 34.15 -12.83
C GLN A 387 16.29 32.60 -12.94
N LYS A 388 16.59 31.91 -11.82
CA LYS A 388 16.59 30.42 -11.79
C LYS A 388 15.22 29.85 -12.10
N GLU A 389 14.14 30.44 -11.60
CA GLU A 389 12.77 30.03 -11.89
C GLU A 389 12.42 30.24 -13.38
N ARG A 390 12.79 31.39 -13.94
CA ARG A 390 12.66 31.65 -15.38
C ARG A 390 13.44 30.64 -16.22
N ASP A 391 14.69 30.34 -15.83
CA ASP A 391 15.54 29.39 -16.54
C ASP A 391 14.99 27.96 -16.42
N TYR A 392 14.43 27.59 -15.26
CA TYR A 392 13.74 26.30 -15.05
C TYR A 392 12.49 26.16 -15.93
N HIS A 393 11.63 27.19 -15.96
CA HIS A 393 10.43 27.17 -16.81
C HIS A 393 10.81 27.19 -18.29
N ALA A 394 11.84 27.95 -18.69
CA ALA A 394 12.35 27.96 -20.05
C ALA A 394 12.91 26.59 -20.45
N ALA A 395 13.66 25.91 -19.57
CA ALA A 395 14.16 24.56 -19.81
C ALA A 395 13.03 23.55 -19.95
N LYS A 396 11.98 23.67 -19.13
CA LYS A 396 10.82 22.78 -19.18
C LYS A 396 9.97 22.98 -20.44
N VAL A 397 9.82 24.24 -20.88
CA VAL A 397 9.20 24.56 -22.17
C VAL A 397 10.02 24.00 -23.33
N ALA A 398 11.36 24.11 -23.28
CA ALA A 398 12.24 23.53 -24.28
C ALA A 398 12.17 22.00 -24.31
N GLU A 399 12.08 21.33 -23.16
CA GLU A 399 11.89 19.87 -23.07
C GLU A 399 10.55 19.43 -23.67
N HIS A 400 9.46 20.15 -23.37
CA HIS A 400 8.14 19.87 -23.97
C HIS A 400 8.13 20.12 -25.46
N ARG A 401 8.83 21.15 -25.93
CA ARG A 401 8.98 21.44 -27.37
C ARG A 401 9.76 20.33 -28.08
N SER A 402 10.86 19.88 -27.50
CA SER A 402 11.65 18.76 -28.04
C SER A 402 10.84 17.46 -28.09
N LYS A 403 10.05 17.17 -27.06
CA LYS A 403 9.13 16.00 -27.07
C LYS A 403 8.04 16.14 -28.14
N ALA A 404 7.52 17.33 -28.36
CA ALA A 404 6.54 17.59 -29.43
C ALA A 404 7.17 17.39 -30.81
N GLU A 405 8.39 17.90 -31.05
CA GLU A 405 9.15 17.72 -32.28
C GLU A 405 9.48 16.23 -32.53
N GLN A 406 9.83 15.47 -31.49
CA GLN A 406 10.04 14.01 -31.62
C GLN A 406 8.75 13.25 -31.98
N LEU A 407 7.61 13.67 -31.40
CA LEU A 407 6.32 13.11 -31.75
C LEU A 407 5.88 13.46 -33.15
N ASP A 408 6.15 14.69 -33.62
CA ASP A 408 5.88 15.12 -34.99
C ASP A 408 6.77 14.37 -36.01
N ALA A 409 8.05 14.17 -35.69
CA ALA A 409 8.95 13.36 -36.51
C ALA A 409 8.50 11.88 -36.58
N LYS A 410 8.01 11.34 -35.45
CA LYS A 410 7.47 9.98 -35.41
C LYS A 410 6.15 9.84 -36.18
N LEU A 411 5.31 10.87 -36.13
CA LEU A 411 4.08 10.95 -36.92
C LEU A 411 4.39 11.09 -38.42
N ALA A 412 5.41 11.87 -38.79
CA ALA A 412 5.85 12.00 -40.16
C ALA A 412 6.39 10.66 -40.69
N SER A 413 7.21 9.95 -39.91
CA SER A 413 7.71 8.62 -40.33
C SER A 413 6.62 7.56 -40.44
N MET A 414 5.57 7.66 -39.60
CA MET A 414 4.39 6.79 -39.70
C MET A 414 3.50 7.17 -40.91
N ALA A 415 3.44 8.44 -41.28
CA ALA A 415 2.72 8.90 -42.47
C ALA A 415 3.42 8.43 -43.73
N GLU A 416 4.77 8.50 -43.82
CA GLU A 416 5.56 7.96 -44.93
C GLU A 416 5.41 6.44 -45.05
N ALA A 417 5.31 5.71 -43.93
CA ALA A 417 5.06 4.27 -43.92
C ALA A 417 3.65 3.90 -44.41
N VAL A 418 2.70 4.81 -44.30
CA VAL A 418 1.29 4.64 -44.74
C VAL A 418 1.12 5.04 -46.23
N GLU A 419 1.88 6.03 -46.72
CA GLU A 419 1.88 6.41 -48.16
C GLU A 419 2.43 5.31 -49.08
N GLY A 420 3.22 4.37 -48.51
CA GLY A 420 3.64 3.16 -49.25
C GLY A 420 2.50 2.15 -49.51
N ASN A 421 1.28 2.40 -49.03
CA ASN A 421 0.13 1.52 -49.21
C ASN A 421 -1.08 2.32 -49.79
N GLU A 422 -0.95 2.66 -51.09
CA GLU A 422 -1.93 3.41 -51.86
C GLU A 422 -3.29 2.67 -51.94
N ARG A 423 -4.26 2.97 -51.11
CA ARG A 423 -5.72 2.86 -51.43
C ARG A 423 -6.72 3.39 -50.36
N ASN A 424 -6.25 4.12 -49.30
CA ASN A 424 -7.22 4.64 -48.29
C ASN A 424 -6.95 6.07 -47.82
N ASN A 425 -6.51 6.96 -48.72
CA ASN A 425 -5.90 8.26 -48.37
C ASN A 425 -6.86 9.41 -47.99
N ASP A 426 -8.16 9.33 -48.19
CA ASP A 426 -9.03 10.51 -48.00
C ASP A 426 -9.64 10.70 -46.61
N ILE A 427 -9.63 9.69 -45.77
CA ILE A 427 -10.22 9.76 -44.41
C ILE A 427 -9.17 10.23 -43.40
N VAL A 428 -7.90 9.87 -43.56
CA VAL A 428 -6.81 10.17 -42.64
C VAL A 428 -6.40 11.65 -42.65
N ASN A 429 -6.41 12.28 -43.81
CA ASN A 429 -6.00 13.67 -44.00
C ASN A 429 -6.97 14.69 -43.33
N ARG A 430 -8.25 14.39 -43.23
CA ARG A 430 -9.24 15.27 -42.57
C ARG A 430 -9.15 15.20 -41.06
N SER A 431 -8.78 14.06 -40.45
CA SER A 431 -8.65 13.90 -39.01
C SER A 431 -7.35 14.56 -38.49
N ASN A 432 -6.26 14.49 -39.21
CA ASN A 432 -4.97 15.08 -38.83
C ASN A 432 -4.99 16.62 -38.83
N LYS A 433 -5.72 17.23 -39.79
CA LYS A 433 -5.87 18.70 -39.86
C LYS A 433 -6.69 19.25 -38.67
N ARG A 434 -7.67 18.49 -38.15
CA ARG A 434 -8.44 18.85 -36.98
C ARG A 434 -7.63 18.68 -35.67
N ARG A 435 -6.79 17.64 -35.53
CA ARG A 435 -5.94 17.42 -34.38
C ARG A 435 -4.84 18.47 -34.26
N ARG A 436 -4.15 18.87 -35.34
CA ARG A 436 -3.14 19.95 -35.33
C ARG A 436 -3.72 21.28 -34.84
N LYS A 437 -4.94 21.61 -35.29
CA LYS A 437 -5.64 22.87 -34.85
C LYS A 437 -6.04 22.87 -33.38
N TRP A 438 -6.24 21.69 -32.77
CA TRP A 438 -6.57 21.52 -31.35
C TRP A 438 -5.35 21.68 -30.45
N TRP A 439 -4.17 21.14 -30.86
CA TRP A 439 -2.90 21.26 -30.12
C TRP A 439 -2.36 22.68 -30.08
N TRP A 440 -2.45 23.44 -31.17
CA TRP A 440 -2.03 24.84 -31.19
C TRP A 440 -2.88 25.75 -30.27
N ARG A 441 -4.16 25.45 -30.11
CA ARG A 441 -5.03 26.20 -29.17
C ARG A 441 -4.75 25.90 -27.70
N LEU A 442 -4.10 24.79 -27.37
CA LEU A 442 -3.74 24.41 -26.01
C LEU A 442 -2.42 25.08 -25.56
N LEU A 443 -1.55 25.45 -26.51
CA LEU A 443 -0.26 26.09 -26.26
C LEU A 443 -0.33 27.63 -26.19
N ASP A 444 -1.35 28.24 -26.80
CA ASP A 444 -1.57 29.71 -26.78
C ASP A 444 -2.38 30.16 -25.52
N GLY A 445 -2.76 29.25 -24.64
CA GLY A 445 -3.58 29.52 -23.46
C GLY A 445 -2.87 29.34 -22.13
N VAL A 446 -1.52 29.24 -22.10
CA VAL A 446 -0.73 29.15 -20.86
C VAL A 446 0.16 30.37 -20.69
#